data_cff1e429b262e76a18de15ff3bf1985b
#
_entry.id   cff1e429b262e76a18de15ff3bf1985b
#
_cell.length_a   1.000
_cell.length_b   1.000
_cell.length_c   1.000
_cell.angle_alpha   90.00
_cell.angle_beta   90.00
_cell.angle_gamma   90.00
#
_symmetry.space_group_name_H-M   'P 1'
#
loop_
_entity.id
_entity.type
_entity.pdbx_description
1 polymer ?
#
loop_
_entity_poly.entity_id
_entity_poly.type
_entity_poly.pdbx_seq_one_letter_code
_entity_poly.pdbx_strand_id
1 'polypeptide(L)'
;KLFPFYCFFSNFAVNMSRTPLIPTIIATGLGSGFAPKAPGTAGAILATIMWFAASYLLEPTTLVCTTLVAIIIATIIGTWATNKLMPYWGEDPSKVVIDEMLGVWIPLLVSPAMSVEYALLSLFLFRFFDILKPLGIRALDKKHGAFWVMADDILAGIYSLFIVLIIRWII
;
A
#
# COMPACT_ATOMS: atom_id res chain seq x y z
N LYS A 1 -14.17 18.94 17.30
CA LYS A 1 -13.95 18.37 15.93
C LYS A 1 -12.47 18.36 15.51
N LEU A 2 -11.53 18.86 16.32
CA LEU A 2 -10.07 18.90 16.06
C LEU A 2 -9.30 17.71 16.66
N PHE A 3 -9.96 16.86 17.44
CA PHE A 3 -9.36 15.75 18.17
C PHE A 3 -8.61 14.70 17.28
N PRO A 4 -9.14 14.29 16.10
CA PRO A 4 -8.44 13.34 15.24
C PRO A 4 -7.14 13.91 14.64
N PHE A 5 -7.13 15.20 14.31
CA PHE A 5 -5.99 15.89 13.72
C PHE A 5 -4.85 16.07 14.74
N TYR A 6 -5.20 16.41 15.99
CA TYR A 6 -4.23 16.55 17.07
C TYR A 6 -3.59 15.20 17.43
N CYS A 7 -4.39 14.13 17.43
CA CYS A 7 -3.92 12.76 17.68
C CYS A 7 -2.96 12.28 16.57
N PHE A 8 -3.23 12.63 15.30
CA PHE A 8 -2.36 12.33 14.17
C PHE A 8 -0.98 13.01 14.32
N PHE A 9 -0.94 14.33 14.56
CA PHE A 9 0.31 15.06 14.70
C PHE A 9 1.11 14.67 15.95
N SER A 10 0.45 14.41 17.05
CA SER A 10 1.09 13.93 18.28
C SER A 10 1.74 12.56 18.06
N ASN A 11 1.03 11.61 17.47
CA ASN A 11 1.58 10.29 17.13
C ASN A 11 2.73 10.38 16.12
N PHE A 12 2.61 11.23 15.11
CA PHE A 12 3.67 11.50 14.14
C PHE A 12 4.94 12.01 14.84
N ALA A 13 4.84 13.08 15.63
CA ALA A 13 5.98 13.70 16.30
C ALA A 13 6.68 12.77 17.31
N VAL A 14 5.91 12.04 18.11
CA VAL A 14 6.46 11.11 19.13
C VAL A 14 7.17 9.92 18.48
N ASN A 15 6.62 9.36 17.40
CA ASN A 15 7.28 8.24 16.71
C ASN A 15 8.54 8.70 15.97
N MET A 16 8.53 9.88 15.33
CA MET A 16 9.69 10.45 14.63
C MET A 16 10.89 10.75 15.55
N SER A 17 10.65 11.01 16.82
CA SER A 17 11.74 11.26 17.79
C SER A 17 12.45 9.99 18.29
N ARG A 18 11.83 8.82 18.10
CA ARG A 18 12.30 7.54 18.66
C ARG A 18 12.78 6.53 17.61
N THR A 19 12.52 6.79 16.32
CA THR A 19 12.82 5.86 15.23
C THR A 19 13.67 6.53 14.15
N PRO A 20 14.43 5.75 13.34
CA PRO A 20 15.16 6.30 12.19
C PRO A 20 14.23 7.00 11.22
N LEU A 21 14.50 8.27 10.90
CA LEU A 21 13.62 9.14 10.13
C LEU A 21 13.29 8.58 8.73
N ILE A 22 14.32 8.22 7.95
CA ILE A 22 14.16 7.76 6.57
C ILE A 22 13.32 6.47 6.48
N PRO A 23 13.64 5.38 7.24
CA PRO A 23 12.78 4.20 7.28
C PRO A 23 11.35 4.51 7.70
N THR A 24 11.16 5.43 8.67
CA THR A 24 9.83 5.80 9.14
C THR A 24 8.99 6.47 8.04
N ILE A 25 9.55 7.43 7.30
CA ILE A 25 8.84 8.10 6.19
C ILE A 25 8.47 7.10 5.11
N ILE A 26 9.38 6.20 4.75
CA ILE A 26 9.16 5.20 3.70
C ILE A 26 8.09 4.19 4.15
N ALA A 27 8.28 3.54 5.28
CA ALA A 27 7.38 2.49 5.74
C ALA A 27 5.96 3.00 6.02
N THR A 28 5.84 4.22 6.52
CA THR A 28 4.53 4.84 6.81
C THR A 28 3.89 5.52 5.59
N GLY A 29 4.43 5.32 4.39
CA GLY A 29 3.87 5.94 3.19
C GLY A 29 3.68 7.46 3.37
N LEU A 30 4.80 8.19 3.58
CA LEU A 30 4.80 9.64 3.82
C LEU A 30 3.97 10.07 5.05
N GLY A 31 3.81 9.18 6.04
CA GLY A 31 3.09 9.44 7.27
C GLY A 31 1.62 9.00 7.26
N SER A 32 1.07 8.50 6.15
CA SER A 32 -0.31 8.00 6.09
C SER A 32 -0.57 6.85 7.08
N GLY A 33 0.46 6.04 7.39
CA GLY A 33 0.44 4.99 8.40
C GLY A 33 0.21 5.46 9.85
N PHE A 34 0.26 6.76 10.11
CA PHE A 34 -0.12 7.32 11.41
C PHE A 34 -1.62 7.67 11.52
N ALA A 35 -2.40 7.35 10.50
CA ALA A 35 -3.85 7.54 10.56
C ALA A 35 -4.44 6.81 11.78
N PRO A 36 -5.29 7.49 12.59
CA PRO A 36 -5.77 6.94 13.86
C PRO A 36 -6.75 5.77 13.69
N LYS A 37 -7.33 5.64 12.52
CA LYS A 37 -8.23 4.54 12.15
C LYS A 37 -7.82 4.01 10.78
N ALA A 38 -7.69 2.69 10.67
CA ALA A 38 -7.38 1.98 9.42
C ALA A 38 -6.18 2.57 8.64
N PRO A 39 -4.95 2.58 9.22
CA PRO A 39 -3.76 3.15 8.58
C PRO A 39 -3.48 2.52 7.21
N GLY A 40 -3.61 1.22 7.05
CA GLY A 40 -3.44 0.55 5.78
C GLY A 40 -4.41 1.02 4.70
N THR A 41 -5.70 1.27 5.06
CA THR A 41 -6.65 1.89 4.11
C THR A 41 -6.23 3.30 3.73
N ALA A 42 -5.67 4.08 4.67
CA ALA A 42 -5.17 5.42 4.38
C ALA A 42 -3.98 5.37 3.41
N GLY A 43 -3.05 4.41 3.58
CA GLY A 43 -1.94 4.15 2.67
C GLY A 43 -2.42 3.76 1.27
N ALA A 44 -3.34 2.79 1.18
CA ALA A 44 -3.92 2.35 -0.09
C ALA A 44 -4.67 3.48 -0.83
N ILE A 45 -5.43 4.32 -0.12
CA ILE A 45 -6.10 5.49 -0.71
C ILE A 45 -5.06 6.49 -1.23
N LEU A 46 -4.03 6.81 -0.44
CA LEU A 46 -2.98 7.72 -0.87
C LEU A 46 -2.30 7.22 -2.14
N ALA A 47 -1.94 5.93 -2.18
CA ALA A 47 -1.32 5.30 -3.34
C ALA A 47 -2.21 5.33 -4.59
N THR A 48 -3.52 5.10 -4.42
CA THR A 48 -4.51 5.19 -5.50
C THR A 48 -4.61 6.61 -6.04
N ILE A 49 -4.64 7.63 -5.15
CA ILE A 49 -4.66 9.04 -5.54
C ILE A 49 -3.37 9.41 -6.31
N MET A 50 -2.20 8.97 -5.83
CA MET A 50 -0.92 9.21 -6.51
C MET A 50 -0.91 8.62 -7.91
N TRP A 51 -1.36 7.37 -8.07
CA TRP A 51 -1.46 6.72 -9.36
C TRP A 51 -2.47 7.43 -10.28
N PHE A 52 -3.63 7.79 -9.74
CA PHE A 52 -4.66 8.49 -10.51
C PHE A 52 -4.20 9.87 -10.99
N ALA A 53 -3.50 10.62 -10.13
CA ALA A 53 -2.88 11.88 -10.54
C ALA A 53 -1.81 11.68 -11.63
N ALA A 54 -0.97 10.63 -11.50
CA ALA A 54 0.02 10.28 -12.52
C ALA A 54 -0.63 9.92 -13.87
N SER A 55 -1.83 9.33 -13.86
CA SER A 55 -2.56 8.97 -15.08
C SER A 55 -2.99 10.16 -15.95
N TYR A 56 -3.03 11.37 -15.39
CA TYR A 56 -3.24 12.62 -16.17
C TYR A 56 -1.96 13.18 -16.77
N LEU A 57 -0.80 12.77 -16.26
CA LEU A 57 0.49 13.34 -16.63
C LEU A 57 1.30 12.44 -17.55
N LEU A 58 1.01 11.15 -17.54
CA LEU A 58 1.80 10.13 -18.25
C LEU A 58 0.95 9.44 -19.32
N GLU A 59 1.58 9.18 -20.46
CA GLU A 59 1.02 8.27 -21.47
C GLU A 59 0.76 6.88 -20.89
N PRO A 60 -0.29 6.15 -21.34
CA PRO A 60 -0.70 4.86 -20.77
C PRO A 60 0.44 3.85 -20.64
N THR A 61 1.29 3.71 -21.66
CA THR A 61 2.45 2.79 -21.61
C THR A 61 3.47 3.22 -20.55
N THR A 62 3.77 4.53 -20.48
CA THR A 62 4.69 5.09 -19.49
C THR A 62 4.13 4.92 -18.08
N LEU A 63 2.82 5.11 -17.88
CA LEU A 63 2.15 4.90 -16.60
C LEU A 63 2.30 3.45 -16.12
N VAL A 64 2.08 2.46 -16.99
CA VAL A 64 2.28 1.04 -16.65
C VAL A 64 3.73 0.75 -16.28
N CYS A 65 4.69 1.21 -17.10
CA CYS A 65 6.13 1.01 -16.82
C CYS A 65 6.56 1.66 -15.51
N THR A 66 6.15 2.91 -15.26
CA THR A 66 6.49 3.62 -14.01
C THR A 66 5.83 2.98 -12.79
N THR A 67 4.59 2.51 -12.92
CA THR A 67 3.90 1.79 -11.83
C THR A 67 4.61 0.47 -11.52
N LEU A 68 5.02 -0.29 -12.53
CA LEU A 68 5.76 -1.54 -12.33
C LEU A 68 7.11 -1.29 -11.63
N VAL A 69 7.85 -0.27 -12.07
CA VAL A 69 9.11 0.14 -11.42
C VAL A 69 8.86 0.59 -9.99
N ALA A 70 7.80 1.35 -9.74
CA ALA A 70 7.42 1.78 -8.39
C ALA A 70 7.10 0.59 -7.46
N ILE A 71 6.39 -0.44 -7.95
CA ILE A 71 6.12 -1.67 -7.19
C ILE A 71 7.43 -2.36 -6.81
N ILE A 72 8.36 -2.54 -7.77
CA ILE A 72 9.65 -3.18 -7.51
C ILE A 72 10.46 -2.40 -6.47
N ILE A 73 10.57 -1.08 -6.66
CA ILE A 73 11.28 -0.20 -5.72
C ILE A 73 10.62 -0.23 -4.34
N ALA A 74 9.29 -0.09 -4.26
CA ALA A 74 8.56 -0.12 -3.01
C ALA A 74 8.73 -1.47 -2.28
N THR A 75 8.77 -2.59 -2.99
CA THR A 75 9.05 -3.90 -2.40
C THR A 75 10.44 -3.95 -1.76
N ILE A 76 11.47 -3.48 -2.46
CA ILE A 76 12.86 -3.51 -1.98
C ILE A 76 13.07 -2.55 -0.81
N ILE A 77 12.71 -1.27 -1.00
CA ILE A 77 12.93 -0.25 0.02
C ILE A 77 11.94 -0.39 1.19
N GLY A 78 10.72 -0.85 0.93
CA GLY A 78 9.71 -1.15 1.95
C GLY A 78 10.18 -2.28 2.86
N THR A 79 10.65 -3.40 2.29
CA THR A 79 11.25 -4.50 3.06
C THR A 79 12.42 -4.02 3.91
N TRP A 80 13.33 -3.22 3.33
CA TRP A 80 14.45 -2.64 4.06
C TRP A 80 13.99 -1.73 5.20
N ALA A 81 13.05 -0.83 4.94
CA ALA A 81 12.54 0.13 5.92
C ALA A 81 11.80 -0.59 7.06
N THR A 82 10.94 -1.53 6.74
CA THR A 82 10.21 -2.36 7.72
C THR A 82 11.17 -3.13 8.61
N ASN A 83 12.19 -3.78 8.03
CA ASN A 83 13.22 -4.50 8.79
C ASN A 83 13.98 -3.58 9.77
N LYS A 84 14.24 -2.32 9.40
CA LYS A 84 14.87 -1.33 10.28
C LYS A 84 13.94 -0.87 11.41
N LEU A 85 12.64 -0.95 11.24
CA LEU A 85 11.65 -0.49 12.21
C LEU A 85 11.12 -1.60 13.13
N MET A 86 11.24 -2.87 12.74
CA MET A 86 10.85 -4.01 13.57
C MET A 86 11.39 -3.98 15.02
N PRO A 87 12.65 -3.57 15.29
CA PRO A 87 13.13 -3.47 16.66
C PRO A 87 12.40 -2.44 17.52
N TYR A 88 11.72 -1.48 16.89
CA TYR A 88 11.01 -0.38 17.58
C TYR A 88 9.50 -0.61 17.66
N TRP A 89 8.93 -1.30 16.68
CA TRP A 89 7.47 -1.40 16.50
C TRP A 89 6.94 -2.82 16.57
N GLY A 90 7.80 -3.85 16.59
CA GLY A 90 7.40 -5.26 16.51
C GLY A 90 7.47 -5.82 15.10
N GLU A 91 7.11 -7.09 14.95
CA GLU A 91 7.30 -7.85 13.71
C GLU A 91 6.31 -7.47 12.60
N ASP A 92 5.09 -7.09 12.95
CA ASP A 92 4.04 -6.66 12.02
C ASP A 92 3.40 -5.36 12.52
N PRO A 93 4.06 -4.22 12.29
CA PRO A 93 3.57 -2.97 12.85
C PRO A 93 2.49 -2.36 11.94
N SER A 94 1.29 -2.19 12.48
CA SER A 94 0.15 -1.57 11.79
C SER A 94 0.37 -0.15 11.23
N LYS A 95 1.54 0.44 11.47
CA LYS A 95 1.95 1.74 10.93
C LYS A 95 2.74 1.62 9.63
N VAL A 96 3.21 0.44 9.31
CA VAL A 96 3.75 0.13 8.00
C VAL A 96 2.56 0.06 7.05
N VAL A 97 2.61 0.79 5.96
CA VAL A 97 1.56 0.88 4.94
C VAL A 97 2.13 0.92 3.52
N ILE A 98 3.45 0.82 3.39
CA ILE A 98 4.12 0.75 2.08
C ILE A 98 3.75 -0.55 1.33
N ASP A 99 3.43 -1.62 2.05
CA ASP A 99 2.90 -2.89 1.59
C ASP A 99 1.51 -2.72 0.97
N GLU A 100 0.60 -2.01 1.61
CA GLU A 100 -0.71 -1.72 1.04
C GLU A 100 -0.61 -0.76 -0.16
N MET A 101 0.37 0.15 -0.15
CA MET A 101 0.62 1.03 -1.29
C MET A 101 1.05 0.25 -2.53
N LEU A 102 2.04 -0.63 -2.39
CA LEU A 102 2.48 -1.47 -3.51
C LEU A 102 1.41 -2.49 -3.93
N GLY A 103 0.67 -3.04 -2.96
CA GLY A 103 -0.39 -4.01 -3.20
C GLY A 103 -1.51 -3.45 -4.06
N VAL A 104 -1.98 -2.21 -3.80
CA VAL A 104 -3.01 -1.56 -4.61
C VAL A 104 -2.50 -1.14 -5.99
N TRP A 105 -1.20 -0.84 -6.17
CA TRP A 105 -0.64 -0.54 -7.48
C TRP A 105 -0.67 -1.74 -8.43
N ILE A 106 -0.68 -2.97 -7.93
CA ILE A 106 -0.72 -4.18 -8.77
C ILE A 106 -1.99 -4.24 -9.65
N PRO A 107 -3.23 -4.18 -9.13
CA PRO A 107 -4.42 -4.14 -9.98
C PRO A 107 -4.52 -2.87 -10.82
N LEU A 108 -3.93 -1.75 -10.38
CA LEU A 108 -3.88 -0.51 -11.14
C LEU A 108 -3.02 -0.62 -12.42
N LEU A 109 -2.07 -1.57 -12.51
CA LEU A 109 -1.31 -1.84 -13.73
C LEU A 109 -2.19 -2.15 -14.96
N VAL A 110 -3.35 -2.75 -14.71
CA VAL A 110 -4.28 -3.16 -15.78
C VAL A 110 -5.53 -2.28 -15.83
N SER A 111 -5.62 -1.27 -14.99
CA SER A 111 -6.72 -0.32 -14.97
C SER A 111 -6.55 0.73 -16.09
N PRO A 112 -7.63 1.12 -16.80
CA PRO A 112 -7.56 2.21 -17.76
C PRO A 112 -7.14 3.52 -17.10
N ALA A 113 -6.23 4.26 -17.74
CA ALA A 113 -5.83 5.58 -17.29
C ALA A 113 -7.04 6.52 -17.18
N MET A 114 -7.02 7.43 -16.19
CA MET A 114 -8.07 8.42 -15.92
C MET A 114 -9.48 7.85 -15.62
N SER A 115 -9.63 6.52 -15.42
CA SER A 115 -10.90 5.93 -15.02
C SER A 115 -11.00 5.86 -13.49
N VAL A 116 -11.91 6.66 -12.93
CA VAL A 116 -12.23 6.67 -11.50
C VAL A 116 -12.83 5.33 -11.07
N GLU A 117 -13.69 4.75 -11.90
CA GLU A 117 -14.38 3.49 -11.64
C GLU A 117 -13.39 2.35 -11.43
N TYR A 118 -12.40 2.22 -12.33
CA TYR A 118 -11.36 1.19 -12.21
C TYR A 118 -10.37 1.46 -11.09
N ALA A 119 -10.08 2.73 -10.80
CA ALA A 119 -9.25 3.08 -9.65
C ALA A 119 -9.93 2.70 -8.32
N LEU A 120 -11.22 3.01 -8.17
CA LEU A 120 -12.02 2.62 -7.00
C LEU A 120 -12.23 1.11 -6.91
N LEU A 121 -12.49 0.46 -8.04
CA LEU A 121 -12.60 -1.00 -8.11
C LEU A 121 -11.32 -1.69 -7.65
N SER A 122 -10.16 -1.23 -8.14
CA SER A 122 -8.84 -1.75 -7.76
C SER A 122 -8.58 -1.58 -6.26
N LEU A 123 -8.87 -0.40 -5.72
CA LEU A 123 -8.76 -0.13 -4.28
C LEU A 123 -9.68 -1.04 -3.46
N PHE A 124 -10.94 -1.19 -3.87
CA PHE A 124 -11.90 -2.03 -3.17
C PHE A 124 -11.49 -3.50 -3.17
N LEU A 125 -11.14 -4.05 -4.34
CA LEU A 125 -10.74 -5.44 -4.48
C LEU A 125 -9.45 -5.74 -3.70
N PHE A 126 -8.45 -4.87 -3.79
CA PHE A 126 -7.24 -5.03 -3.02
C PHE A 126 -7.55 -5.08 -1.52
N ARG A 127 -8.27 -4.09 -0.96
CA ARG A 127 -8.63 -4.08 0.45
C ARG A 127 -9.50 -5.26 0.87
N PHE A 128 -10.36 -5.74 -0.02
CA PHE A 128 -11.17 -6.93 0.21
C PHE A 128 -10.29 -8.17 0.42
N PHE A 129 -9.34 -8.44 -0.48
CA PHE A 129 -8.45 -9.59 -0.37
C PHE A 129 -7.46 -9.47 0.78
N ASP A 130 -6.91 -8.29 1.00
CA ASP A 130 -5.98 -8.00 2.09
C ASP A 130 -6.65 -8.19 3.47
N ILE A 131 -7.87 -7.70 3.68
CA ILE A 131 -8.56 -7.84 4.97
C ILE A 131 -9.06 -9.27 5.19
N LEU A 132 -9.64 -9.93 4.19
CA LEU A 132 -10.18 -11.28 4.32
C LEU A 132 -9.11 -12.36 4.27
N LYS A 133 -7.97 -12.08 3.63
CA LYS A 133 -6.82 -12.98 3.47
C LYS A 133 -7.21 -14.41 3.04
N PRO A 134 -7.98 -14.59 1.94
CA PRO A 134 -8.36 -15.91 1.43
C PRO A 134 -7.17 -16.61 0.74
N LEU A 135 -7.38 -17.90 0.38
CA LEU A 135 -6.58 -18.62 -0.62
C LEU A 135 -5.04 -18.53 -0.44
N GLY A 136 -4.54 -18.69 0.77
CA GLY A 136 -3.10 -18.74 1.03
C GLY A 136 -2.49 -17.40 1.45
N ILE A 137 -3.16 -16.24 1.29
CA ILE A 137 -2.68 -14.96 1.82
C ILE A 137 -2.45 -15.06 3.33
N ARG A 138 -3.40 -15.65 4.07
CA ARG A 138 -3.26 -15.91 5.52
C ARG A 138 -2.06 -16.80 5.88
N ALA A 139 -1.57 -17.62 4.97
CA ALA A 139 -0.38 -18.45 5.21
C ALA A 139 0.91 -17.63 5.05
N LEU A 140 0.93 -16.58 4.20
CA LEU A 140 2.02 -15.64 4.08
C LEU A 140 2.05 -14.67 5.27
N ASP A 141 0.92 -14.13 5.65
CA ASP A 141 0.71 -13.26 6.81
C ASP A 141 1.22 -13.84 8.14
N LYS A 142 1.16 -15.17 8.29
CA LYS A 142 1.70 -15.86 9.47
C LYS A 142 3.22 -16.03 9.50
N LYS A 143 3.91 -15.68 8.43
CA LYS A 143 5.36 -15.80 8.36
C LYS A 143 6.04 -14.56 8.94
N HIS A 144 7.17 -14.77 9.62
CA HIS A 144 7.91 -13.71 10.27
C HIS A 144 8.93 -13.06 9.33
N GLY A 145 9.09 -11.75 9.44
CA GLY A 145 10.09 -10.97 8.72
C GLY A 145 9.54 -9.97 7.71
N ALA A 146 10.26 -8.89 7.52
CA ALA A 146 9.82 -7.72 6.76
C ALA A 146 9.42 -8.03 5.29
N PHE A 147 10.02 -9.05 4.67
CA PHE A 147 9.63 -9.45 3.31
C PHE A 147 8.22 -10.06 3.28
N TRP A 148 7.83 -10.80 4.31
CA TRP A 148 6.53 -11.44 4.35
C TRP A 148 5.39 -10.45 4.59
N VAL A 149 5.67 -9.33 5.28
CA VAL A 149 4.75 -8.17 5.40
C VAL A 149 4.43 -7.58 4.03
N MET A 150 5.40 -7.58 3.08
CA MET A 150 5.13 -7.15 1.71
C MET A 150 4.43 -8.23 0.87
N ALA A 151 4.76 -9.51 1.13
CA ALA A 151 4.39 -10.63 0.26
C ALA A 151 2.90 -10.97 0.29
N ASP A 152 2.23 -10.83 1.43
CA ASP A 152 0.79 -11.09 1.54
C ASP A 152 -0.02 -10.03 0.79
N ASP A 153 0.40 -8.77 0.81
CA ASP A 153 -0.22 -7.69 0.04
C ASP A 153 0.06 -7.78 -1.46
N ILE A 154 1.26 -8.23 -1.85
CA ILE A 154 1.53 -8.58 -3.25
C ILE A 154 0.55 -9.64 -3.73
N LEU A 155 0.32 -10.70 -2.95
CA LEU A 155 -0.60 -11.76 -3.33
C LEU A 155 -2.06 -11.27 -3.39
N ALA A 156 -2.48 -10.43 -2.44
CA ALA A 156 -3.78 -9.76 -2.46
C ALA A 156 -3.95 -8.88 -3.70
N GLY A 157 -2.91 -8.13 -4.06
CA GLY A 157 -2.86 -7.32 -5.27
C GLY A 157 -2.96 -8.16 -6.55
N ILE A 158 -2.27 -9.32 -6.62
CA ILE A 158 -2.34 -10.25 -7.76
C ILE A 158 -3.77 -10.79 -7.93
N TYR A 159 -4.45 -11.20 -6.86
CA TYR A 159 -5.84 -11.65 -6.95
C TYR A 159 -6.77 -10.54 -7.46
N SER A 160 -6.55 -9.32 -6.96
CA SER A 160 -7.29 -8.15 -7.42
C SER A 160 -7.06 -7.85 -8.89
N LEU A 161 -5.80 -7.95 -9.37
CA LEU A 161 -5.43 -7.77 -10.76
C LEU A 161 -6.18 -8.74 -11.67
N PHE A 162 -6.25 -10.03 -11.32
CA PHE A 162 -6.97 -11.01 -12.12
C PHE A 162 -8.47 -10.68 -12.24
N ILE A 163 -9.10 -10.22 -11.16
CA ILE A 163 -10.51 -9.84 -11.20
C ILE A 163 -10.72 -8.58 -12.05
N VAL A 164 -9.86 -7.56 -11.92
CA VAL A 164 -9.92 -6.36 -12.75
C VAL A 164 -9.75 -6.73 -14.23
N LEU A 165 -8.82 -7.63 -14.58
CA LEU A 165 -8.64 -8.13 -15.95
C LEU A 165 -9.91 -8.81 -16.49
N ILE A 166 -10.52 -9.69 -15.69
CA ILE A 166 -11.76 -10.38 -16.08
C ILE A 166 -12.88 -9.37 -16.34
N ILE A 167 -13.08 -8.41 -15.43
CA ILE A 167 -14.10 -7.37 -15.57
C ILE A 167 -13.85 -6.55 -16.84
N ARG A 168 -12.59 -6.14 -17.08
CA ARG A 168 -12.20 -5.37 -18.25
C ARG A 168 -12.37 -6.14 -19.58
N TRP A 169 -12.34 -7.48 -19.53
CA TRP A 169 -12.54 -8.31 -20.71
C TRP A 169 -14.02 -8.50 -21.04
N ILE A 170 -14.89 -8.44 -20.01
CA ILE A 170 -16.34 -8.65 -20.17
C ILE A 170 -17.07 -7.37 -20.60
N ILE A 171 -16.58 -6.21 -20.13
CA ILE A 171 -17.17 -4.87 -20.38
C ILE A 171 -16.39 -4.16 -21.48
#